data_82c308a9fea7fe1935a17ee650830076
#
_entry.id   82c308a9fea7fe1935a17ee650830076
#
_cell.length_a   1.000
_cell.length_b   1.000
_cell.length_c   1.000
_cell.angle_alpha   90.00
_cell.angle_beta   90.00
_cell.angle_gamma   90.00
#
_symmetry.space_group_name_H-M   'P 1'
#
loop_
_entity.id
_entity.type
_entity.pdbx_description
1 polymer ?
#
loop_
_entity_poly.entity_id
_entity_poly.type
_entity_poly.pdbx_seq_one_letter_code
_entity_poly.pdbx_strand_id
1 'polypeptide(L)'
;VGATKHYKAVSKKAFAVLQGKQSITLNPDGMKKGTKANTYVTSGELLAKPLRVKALDEAAVTCSVNASGLNGEAWITGGDKLTAKGRGTITIRLTAKESKHHVYPKTTKTITVEVNGFAIYGKEWAYEQNSNGTITLVRYYGKNSKVGIPSSLSIASSARKVTALGAGLFKNNTTITLVSIPSSVNTIGASAFEG
;
A
#
# COMPACT_ATOMS: atom_id res chain seq x y z
N VAL A 1 14.79 8.15 -78.89
CA VAL A 1 15.68 8.66 -77.90
C VAL A 1 14.84 8.96 -76.66
N GLY A 2 14.89 8.07 -75.67
CA GLY A 2 14.04 8.16 -74.46
C GLY A 2 14.61 9.14 -73.51
N ALA A 3 13.81 10.09 -73.05
CA ALA A 3 14.14 10.98 -71.95
C ALA A 3 14.09 10.23 -70.61
N THR A 4 15.24 10.02 -69.98
CA THR A 4 15.36 9.53 -68.58
C THR A 4 14.82 10.59 -67.64
N LYS A 5 13.66 10.35 -67.04
CA LYS A 5 13.16 11.16 -65.95
C LYS A 5 14.08 10.96 -64.74
N HIS A 6 14.90 11.98 -64.43
CA HIS A 6 15.62 12.03 -63.18
C HIS A 6 14.62 12.28 -62.05
N TYR A 7 14.30 11.25 -61.29
CA TYR A 7 13.64 11.42 -60.00
C TYR A 7 14.65 12.09 -59.05
N LYS A 8 14.44 13.36 -58.75
CA LYS A 8 15.13 13.98 -57.64
C LYS A 8 14.80 13.18 -56.39
N ALA A 9 15.84 12.68 -55.69
CA ALA A 9 15.65 12.08 -54.39
C ALA A 9 14.94 13.10 -53.49
N VAL A 10 13.72 12.76 -53.08
CA VAL A 10 12.99 13.53 -52.08
C VAL A 10 13.78 13.32 -50.79
N SER A 11 14.46 14.35 -50.30
CA SER A 11 15.08 14.33 -49.00
C SER A 11 13.99 13.92 -48.01
N LYS A 12 14.23 12.81 -47.28
CA LYS A 12 13.37 12.40 -46.17
C LYS A 12 13.35 13.57 -45.19
N LYS A 13 12.31 14.42 -45.24
CA LYS A 13 12.04 15.34 -44.14
C LYS A 13 11.79 14.43 -42.94
N ALA A 14 12.67 14.47 -41.96
CA ALA A 14 12.42 13.86 -40.67
C ALA A 14 11.23 14.61 -40.08
N PHE A 15 10.06 14.00 -40.08
CA PHE A 15 8.92 14.53 -39.35
C PHE A 15 9.26 14.35 -37.87
N ALA A 16 9.55 15.42 -37.18
CA ALA A 16 9.55 15.42 -35.75
C ALA A 16 8.10 15.18 -35.29
N VAL A 17 7.78 13.96 -34.91
CA VAL A 17 6.52 13.69 -34.23
C VAL A 17 6.58 14.43 -32.91
N LEU A 18 5.79 15.50 -32.77
CA LEU A 18 5.63 16.16 -31.49
C LEU A 18 4.97 15.17 -30.54
N GLN A 19 5.76 14.61 -29.64
CA GLN A 19 5.26 13.72 -28.61
C GLN A 19 4.46 14.56 -27.61
N GLY A 20 3.21 14.17 -27.38
CA GLY A 20 2.37 14.75 -26.35
C GLY A 20 2.93 14.45 -24.95
N LYS A 21 2.49 15.21 -23.95
CA LYS A 21 2.84 14.93 -22.57
C LYS A 21 2.06 13.72 -22.06
N GLN A 22 2.77 12.66 -21.65
CA GLN A 22 2.16 11.49 -21.02
C GLN A 22 1.53 11.86 -19.69
N SER A 23 0.37 11.30 -19.37
CA SER A 23 -0.26 11.46 -18.07
C SER A 23 -0.60 10.09 -17.46
N ILE A 24 -0.43 9.98 -16.15
CA ILE A 24 -0.84 8.83 -15.36
C ILE A 24 -2.00 9.27 -14.47
N THR A 25 -3.15 8.63 -14.65
CA THR A 25 -4.33 8.79 -13.80
C THR A 25 -4.50 7.57 -12.92
N LEU A 26 -5.09 7.77 -11.74
CA LEU A 26 -5.43 6.68 -10.84
C LEU A 26 -6.76 6.99 -10.14
N ASN A 27 -7.53 5.93 -9.87
CA ASN A 27 -8.76 5.99 -9.10
C ASN A 27 -8.75 4.84 -8.08
N PRO A 28 -7.97 4.96 -7.00
CA PRO A 28 -7.69 3.87 -6.09
C PRO A 28 -8.86 3.57 -5.17
N ASP A 29 -9.16 2.29 -4.98
CA ASP A 29 -10.16 1.85 -4.03
C ASP A 29 -9.65 1.99 -2.58
N GLY A 30 -10.51 2.46 -1.68
CA GLY A 30 -10.21 2.62 -0.25
C GLY A 30 -9.32 3.83 0.09
N MET A 31 -9.08 4.72 -0.86
CA MET A 31 -8.31 5.95 -0.64
C MET A 31 -9.10 7.18 -1.08
N LYS A 32 -8.92 8.28 -0.35
CA LYS A 32 -9.44 9.61 -0.71
C LYS A 32 -8.26 10.52 -1.08
N LYS A 33 -8.51 11.48 -1.98
CA LYS A 33 -7.50 12.52 -2.27
C LYS A 33 -7.22 13.33 -0.99
N GLY A 34 -5.95 13.52 -0.69
CA GLY A 34 -5.52 14.42 0.37
C GLY A 34 -5.55 15.88 -0.07
N THR A 35 -5.23 16.77 0.85
CA THR A 35 -5.22 18.22 0.62
C THR A 35 -4.08 18.69 -0.29
N LYS A 36 -2.97 17.97 -0.31
CA LYS A 36 -1.80 18.27 -1.15
C LYS A 36 -1.89 17.51 -2.48
N ALA A 37 -1.29 18.07 -3.53
CA ALA A 37 -1.22 17.43 -4.84
C ALA A 37 -0.53 16.04 -4.73
N ASN A 38 -1.04 15.07 -5.47
CA ASN A 38 -0.55 13.67 -5.47
C ASN A 38 -0.50 13.00 -4.10
N THR A 39 -1.31 13.44 -3.14
CA THR A 39 -1.48 12.77 -1.85
C THR A 39 -2.82 12.07 -1.75
N TYR A 40 -2.84 10.98 -1.01
CA TYR A 40 -4.03 10.18 -0.70
C TYR A 40 -4.02 9.82 0.77
N VAL A 41 -5.20 9.57 1.32
CA VAL A 41 -5.39 9.18 2.71
C VAL A 41 -6.31 7.96 2.75
N THR A 42 -5.98 6.97 3.57
CA THR A 42 -6.85 5.81 3.82
C THR A 42 -7.63 6.00 5.12
N SER A 43 -8.80 5.37 5.21
CA SER A 43 -9.56 5.30 6.47
C SER A 43 -9.13 4.15 7.39
N GLY A 44 -8.17 3.34 6.96
CA GLY A 44 -7.70 2.15 7.65
C GLY A 44 -6.65 1.43 6.81
N GLU A 45 -6.42 0.17 7.11
CA GLU A 45 -5.54 -0.68 6.31
C GLU A 45 -6.14 -0.97 4.93
N LEU A 46 -5.26 -1.19 3.98
CA LEU A 46 -5.63 -1.62 2.63
C LEU A 46 -5.24 -3.09 2.43
N LEU A 47 -6.17 -3.91 2.01
CA LEU A 47 -5.94 -5.33 1.73
C LEU A 47 -6.23 -5.60 0.25
N ALA A 48 -5.17 -5.71 -0.56
CA ALA A 48 -5.22 -5.98 -2.00
C ALA A 48 -6.18 -5.04 -2.77
N LYS A 49 -6.20 -3.74 -2.42
CA LYS A 49 -7.07 -2.74 -3.07
C LYS A 49 -6.47 -2.28 -4.40
N PRO A 50 -7.22 -2.34 -5.50
CA PRO A 50 -6.72 -1.91 -6.80
C PRO A 50 -6.47 -0.39 -6.86
N LEU A 51 -5.36 0.02 -7.42
CA LEU A 51 -5.00 1.42 -7.68
C LEU A 51 -5.72 1.97 -8.90
N ARG A 52 -6.20 1.09 -9.81
CA ARG A 52 -6.87 1.44 -11.08
C ARG A 52 -6.09 2.48 -11.87
N VAL A 53 -4.84 2.16 -12.14
CA VAL A 53 -3.90 3.05 -12.83
C VAL A 53 -4.12 2.97 -14.34
N LYS A 54 -4.15 4.12 -15.00
CA LYS A 54 -4.21 4.24 -16.45
C LYS A 54 -3.23 5.28 -16.95
N ALA A 55 -2.68 5.06 -18.14
CA ALA A 55 -1.89 6.02 -18.88
C ALA A 55 -2.50 6.24 -20.28
N LEU A 56 -2.09 7.31 -20.94
CA LEU A 56 -2.58 7.61 -22.29
C LEU A 56 -2.06 6.57 -23.29
N ASP A 57 -2.86 6.34 -24.35
CA ASP A 57 -2.53 5.47 -25.47
C ASP A 57 -2.09 4.06 -25.02
N GLU A 58 -2.87 3.47 -24.13
CA GLU A 58 -2.70 2.10 -23.62
C GLU A 58 -1.29 1.78 -23.09
N ALA A 59 -0.51 2.78 -22.68
CA ALA A 59 0.81 2.56 -22.14
C ALA A 59 0.74 1.71 -20.87
N ALA A 60 1.52 0.64 -20.82
CA ALA A 60 1.61 -0.22 -19.64
C ALA A 60 2.20 0.55 -18.46
N VAL A 61 1.57 0.45 -17.28
CA VAL A 61 2.02 1.10 -16.04
C VAL A 61 2.50 0.06 -15.06
N THR A 62 3.70 0.28 -14.52
CA THR A 62 4.24 -0.50 -13.40
C THR A 62 4.15 0.31 -12.11
N CYS A 63 3.84 -0.37 -11.01
CA CYS A 63 3.71 0.22 -9.70
C CYS A 63 4.78 -0.36 -8.76
N SER A 64 5.45 0.49 -8.00
CA SER A 64 6.33 0.08 -6.91
C SER A 64 6.03 0.88 -5.66
N VAL A 65 6.20 0.28 -4.49
CA VAL A 65 5.92 0.91 -3.20
C VAL A 65 7.19 0.99 -2.36
N ASN A 66 7.37 2.13 -1.69
CA ASN A 66 8.34 2.31 -0.63
C ASN A 66 7.57 2.58 0.67
N ALA A 67 7.78 1.71 1.65
CA ALA A 67 7.10 1.72 2.95
C ALA A 67 7.98 2.23 4.10
N SER A 68 9.10 2.90 3.82
CA SER A 68 10.06 3.35 4.84
C SER A 68 9.45 4.28 5.92
N GLY A 69 8.38 4.98 5.59
CA GLY A 69 7.65 5.84 6.53
C GLY A 69 6.44 5.18 7.20
N LEU A 70 6.28 3.86 7.04
CA LEU A 70 5.15 3.10 7.58
C LEU A 70 5.61 2.26 8.78
N ASN A 71 4.90 2.35 9.90
CA ASN A 71 5.00 1.36 10.97
C ASN A 71 4.18 0.14 10.55
N GLY A 72 4.80 -0.78 9.81
CA GLY A 72 4.14 -1.93 9.23
C GLY A 72 4.73 -2.33 7.88
N GLU A 73 3.91 -2.90 7.03
CA GLU A 73 4.33 -3.44 5.74
C GLU A 73 3.42 -2.96 4.61
N ALA A 74 3.99 -2.71 3.43
CA ALA A 74 3.22 -2.46 2.23
C ALA A 74 3.86 -3.10 1.01
N TRP A 75 3.03 -3.64 0.09
CA TRP A 75 3.47 -4.27 -1.15
C TRP A 75 2.41 -4.18 -2.24
N ILE A 76 2.84 -4.39 -3.48
CA ILE A 76 1.97 -4.47 -4.65
C ILE A 76 1.91 -5.92 -5.14
N THR A 77 0.71 -6.41 -5.46
CA THR A 77 0.46 -7.69 -6.12
C THR A 77 -0.36 -7.51 -7.39
N GLY A 78 -0.25 -8.43 -8.33
CA GLY A 78 -1.03 -8.40 -9.57
C GLY A 78 -0.87 -7.11 -10.38
N GLY A 79 0.27 -6.42 -10.23
CA GLY A 79 0.60 -5.21 -10.97
C GLY A 79 0.07 -3.91 -10.36
N ASP A 80 -1.11 -3.89 -9.76
CA ASP A 80 -1.73 -2.66 -9.25
C ASP A 80 -2.51 -2.80 -7.92
N LYS A 81 -2.53 -3.99 -7.30
CA LYS A 81 -3.25 -4.19 -6.03
C LYS A 81 -2.34 -3.89 -4.85
N LEU A 82 -2.64 -2.81 -4.14
CA LEU A 82 -1.92 -2.38 -2.95
C LEU A 82 -2.44 -3.09 -1.70
N THR A 83 -1.52 -3.66 -0.94
CA THR A 83 -1.73 -4.00 0.47
C THR A 83 -0.87 -3.05 1.30
N ALA A 84 -1.45 -2.44 2.33
CA ALA A 84 -0.74 -1.63 3.31
C ALA A 84 -1.33 -1.87 4.70
N LYS A 85 -0.52 -2.41 5.59
CA LYS A 85 -0.85 -2.68 6.99
C LYS A 85 -0.02 -1.78 7.87
N GLY A 86 -0.64 -1.21 8.90
CA GLY A 86 0.04 -0.32 9.83
C GLY A 86 -0.35 1.14 9.67
N ARG A 87 0.35 2.02 10.36
CA ARG A 87 0.11 3.47 10.38
C ARG A 87 1.36 4.22 9.91
N GLY A 88 1.17 5.23 9.10
CA GLY A 88 2.25 6.08 8.62
C GLY A 88 2.12 6.43 7.15
N THR A 89 3.23 6.67 6.49
CA THR A 89 3.24 7.14 5.11
C THR A 89 3.97 6.17 4.21
N ILE A 90 3.41 5.90 3.05
CA ILE A 90 4.07 5.17 1.96
C ILE A 90 4.18 6.05 0.73
N THR A 91 5.16 5.75 -0.09
CA THR A 91 5.34 6.38 -1.40
C THR A 91 5.16 5.34 -2.49
N ILE A 92 4.31 5.63 -3.48
CA ILE A 92 4.08 4.77 -4.63
C ILE A 92 4.63 5.47 -5.86
N ARG A 93 5.53 4.80 -6.57
CA ARG A 93 6.05 5.23 -7.86
C ARG A 93 5.32 4.49 -8.96
N LEU A 94 4.70 5.24 -9.85
CA LEU A 94 4.01 4.77 -11.03
C LEU A 94 4.88 5.10 -12.25
N THR A 95 5.15 4.12 -13.10
CA THR A 95 5.95 4.30 -14.30
C THR A 95 5.14 3.83 -15.51
N ALA A 96 4.70 4.75 -16.35
CA ALA A 96 4.15 4.44 -17.65
C ALA A 96 5.31 4.23 -18.64
N LYS A 97 5.28 3.13 -19.38
CA LYS A 97 6.19 2.91 -20.52
C LYS A 97 5.84 3.90 -21.62
N GLU A 98 6.68 3.96 -22.65
CA GLU A 98 6.32 4.60 -23.89
C GLU A 98 4.99 4.02 -24.41
N SER A 99 4.14 4.88 -24.97
CA SER A 99 2.81 4.47 -25.42
C SER A 99 2.90 3.55 -26.64
N LYS A 100 1.83 2.79 -26.88
CA LYS A 100 1.73 1.79 -27.94
C LYS A 100 2.03 2.35 -29.34
N HIS A 101 1.58 3.55 -29.62
CA HIS A 101 1.77 4.21 -30.92
C HIS A 101 2.94 5.22 -30.91
N HIS A 102 3.81 5.17 -29.89
CA HIS A 102 4.97 6.06 -29.74
C HIS A 102 4.64 7.57 -29.70
N VAL A 103 3.40 7.92 -29.35
CA VAL A 103 2.92 9.32 -29.27
C VAL A 103 3.32 9.97 -27.94
N TYR A 104 3.41 9.19 -26.87
CA TYR A 104 3.70 9.66 -25.52
C TYR A 104 4.95 8.96 -24.97
N PRO A 105 5.96 9.71 -24.50
CA PRO A 105 7.18 9.13 -23.96
C PRO A 105 6.96 8.47 -22.62
N LYS A 106 7.91 7.62 -22.20
CA LYS A 106 7.96 7.07 -20.86
C LYS A 106 7.88 8.19 -19.82
N THR A 107 7.04 8.02 -18.80
CA THR A 107 6.91 9.00 -17.72
C THR A 107 6.78 8.33 -16.36
N THR A 108 7.06 9.06 -15.30
CA THR A 108 6.90 8.61 -13.93
C THR A 108 6.05 9.61 -13.14
N LYS A 109 5.26 9.07 -12.22
CA LYS A 109 4.50 9.84 -11.25
C LYS A 109 4.69 9.23 -9.87
N THR A 110 4.97 10.05 -8.89
CA THR A 110 5.05 9.64 -7.50
C THR A 110 3.83 10.16 -6.75
N ILE A 111 3.23 9.29 -5.97
CA ILE A 111 2.15 9.64 -5.04
C ILE A 111 2.54 9.28 -3.62
N THR A 112 2.04 10.02 -2.67
CA THR A 112 2.19 9.75 -1.23
C THR A 112 0.84 9.31 -0.68
N VAL A 113 0.84 8.25 0.12
CA VAL A 113 -0.37 7.75 0.78
C VAL A 113 -0.15 7.75 2.28
N GLU A 114 -1.01 8.46 3.00
CA GLU A 114 -1.11 8.38 4.45
C GLU A 114 -2.02 7.21 4.81
N VAL A 115 -1.44 6.20 5.46
CA VAL A 115 -2.14 4.98 5.88
C VAL A 115 -2.58 5.14 7.34
N ASN A 116 -3.87 5.23 7.56
CA ASN A 116 -4.50 5.37 8.89
C ASN A 116 -4.91 4.01 9.46
N GLY A 117 -4.01 3.04 9.42
CA GLY A 117 -4.16 1.76 10.09
C GLY A 117 -3.70 1.81 11.55
N PHE A 118 -3.60 0.65 12.16
CA PHE A 118 -3.08 0.50 13.52
C PHE A 118 -1.55 0.54 13.52
N ALA A 119 -0.95 0.94 14.64
CA ALA A 119 0.48 0.74 14.84
C ALA A 119 0.78 -0.76 14.99
N ILE A 120 1.94 -1.22 14.48
CA ILE A 120 2.33 -2.63 14.52
C ILE A 120 3.59 -2.80 15.37
N TYR A 121 3.58 -3.83 16.23
CA TYR A 121 4.72 -4.26 17.03
C TYR A 121 5.19 -5.66 16.59
N GLY A 122 6.49 -5.79 16.35
CA GLY A 122 7.11 -7.06 15.98
C GLY A 122 6.57 -7.72 14.71
N LYS A 123 5.97 -6.96 13.79
CA LYS A 123 5.30 -7.41 12.56
C LYS A 123 4.06 -8.30 12.77
N GLU A 124 3.74 -8.65 13.99
CA GLU A 124 2.66 -9.58 14.33
C GLU A 124 1.47 -8.93 15.01
N TRP A 125 1.71 -7.92 15.85
CA TRP A 125 0.70 -7.33 16.71
C TRP A 125 0.33 -5.92 16.28
N ALA A 126 -0.89 -5.74 15.80
CA ALA A 126 -1.46 -4.42 15.69
C ALA A 126 -2.03 -3.99 17.04
N TYR A 127 -1.79 -2.75 17.42
CA TYR A 127 -2.16 -2.26 18.74
C TYR A 127 -2.66 -0.81 18.70
N GLU A 128 -3.41 -0.46 19.73
CA GLU A 128 -3.75 0.91 20.12
C GLU A 128 -3.20 1.21 21.51
N GLN A 129 -2.73 2.43 21.68
CA GLN A 129 -2.33 2.93 23.00
C GLN A 129 -3.51 3.65 23.62
N ASN A 130 -3.91 3.20 24.82
CA ASN A 130 -4.98 3.80 25.58
C ASN A 130 -4.53 5.13 26.23
N SER A 131 -5.47 5.97 26.62
CA SER A 131 -5.18 7.27 27.27
C SER A 131 -4.38 7.14 28.58
N ASN A 132 -4.53 6.02 29.29
CA ASN A 132 -3.77 5.69 30.49
C ASN A 132 -2.39 5.08 30.21
N GLY A 133 -1.96 5.04 28.94
CA GLY A 133 -0.66 4.52 28.52
C GLY A 133 -0.57 2.99 28.39
N THR A 134 -1.64 2.25 28.67
CA THR A 134 -1.71 0.80 28.43
C THR A 134 -1.98 0.47 26.97
N ILE A 135 -1.93 -0.82 26.61
CA ILE A 135 -2.10 -1.30 25.24
C ILE A 135 -3.34 -2.17 25.13
N THR A 136 -4.08 -1.95 24.06
CA THR A 136 -5.08 -2.87 23.50
C THR A 136 -4.52 -3.51 22.24
N LEU A 137 -4.42 -4.85 22.19
CA LEU A 137 -4.09 -5.56 20.95
C LEU A 137 -5.33 -5.67 20.09
N VAL A 138 -5.27 -5.22 18.83
CA VAL A 138 -6.45 -5.10 17.95
C VAL A 138 -6.45 -6.05 16.76
N ARG A 139 -5.27 -6.56 16.34
CA ARG A 139 -5.13 -7.60 15.31
C ARG A 139 -3.88 -8.41 15.50
N TYR A 140 -3.94 -9.66 15.08
CA TYR A 140 -2.80 -10.56 15.00
C TYR A 140 -2.51 -10.91 13.53
N TYR A 141 -1.28 -10.69 13.09
CA TYR A 141 -0.81 -10.99 11.73
C TYR A 141 0.16 -12.17 11.67
N GLY A 142 0.51 -12.73 12.83
CA GLY A 142 1.41 -13.88 12.92
C GLY A 142 0.76 -15.14 12.31
N LYS A 143 1.60 -16.15 12.09
CA LYS A 143 1.20 -17.43 11.47
C LYS A 143 1.35 -18.61 12.42
N ASN A 144 1.69 -18.35 13.67
CA ASN A 144 1.91 -19.42 14.67
C ASN A 144 0.59 -20.06 15.08
N SER A 145 0.60 -21.37 15.25
CA SER A 145 -0.55 -22.12 15.78
C SER A 145 -0.68 -22.04 17.30
N LYS A 146 0.42 -21.77 18.00
CA LYS A 146 0.45 -21.51 19.44
C LYS A 146 0.91 -20.08 19.68
N VAL A 147 0.06 -19.26 20.27
CA VAL A 147 0.28 -17.82 20.41
C VAL A 147 0.35 -17.44 21.89
N GLY A 148 1.46 -16.84 22.31
CA GLY A 148 1.59 -16.19 23.60
C GLY A 148 1.28 -14.70 23.46
N ILE A 149 0.26 -14.22 24.17
CA ILE A 149 -0.03 -12.80 24.27
C ILE A 149 1.08 -12.13 25.09
N PRO A 150 1.77 -11.09 24.58
CA PRO A 150 2.78 -10.39 25.34
C PRO A 150 2.14 -9.64 26.54
N SER A 151 2.74 -9.70 27.71
CA SER A 151 2.29 -8.93 28.87
C SER A 151 2.55 -7.43 28.75
N SER A 152 3.53 -7.06 27.92
CA SER A 152 3.87 -5.67 27.60
C SER A 152 4.50 -5.56 26.21
N LEU A 153 4.42 -4.37 25.62
CA LEU A 153 5.13 -4.00 24.39
C LEU A 153 6.15 -2.91 24.71
N SER A 154 7.38 -3.05 24.20
CA SER A 154 8.42 -2.00 24.30
C SER A 154 8.23 -0.99 23.17
N ILE A 155 7.66 0.17 23.48
CA ILE A 155 7.34 1.22 22.50
C ILE A 155 8.14 2.46 22.86
N ALA A 156 8.97 2.94 21.92
CA ALA A 156 9.84 4.11 22.11
C ALA A 156 10.64 4.01 23.43
N SER A 157 11.27 2.85 23.66
CA SER A 157 12.09 2.53 24.85
C SER A 157 11.33 2.48 26.20
N SER A 158 9.99 2.49 26.15
CA SER A 158 9.13 2.34 27.34
C SER A 158 8.29 1.07 27.25
N ALA A 159 8.30 0.26 28.31
CA ALA A 159 7.42 -0.90 28.41
C ALA A 159 5.98 -0.44 28.69
N ARG A 160 5.06 -0.82 27.82
CA ARG A 160 3.63 -0.52 27.93
C ARG A 160 2.87 -1.81 28.19
N LYS A 161 2.15 -1.87 29.31
CA LYS A 161 1.42 -3.06 29.75
C LYS A 161 0.26 -3.36 28.79
N VAL A 162 0.14 -4.60 28.34
CA VAL A 162 -1.03 -5.07 27.58
C VAL A 162 -2.13 -5.43 28.56
N THR A 163 -3.26 -4.73 28.48
CA THR A 163 -4.38 -4.89 29.40
C THR A 163 -5.67 -5.32 28.72
N ALA A 164 -5.74 -5.22 27.39
CA ALA A 164 -6.95 -5.57 26.67
C ALA A 164 -6.65 -6.29 25.34
N LEU A 165 -7.54 -7.21 25.01
CA LEU A 165 -7.67 -7.80 23.68
C LEU A 165 -8.87 -7.14 22.99
N GLY A 166 -8.65 -6.52 21.85
CA GLY A 166 -9.67 -5.81 21.09
C GLY A 166 -10.69 -6.74 20.46
N ALA A 167 -11.81 -6.18 20.05
CA ALA A 167 -12.85 -6.92 19.34
C ALA A 167 -12.29 -7.56 18.06
N GLY A 168 -12.58 -8.85 17.87
CA GLY A 168 -12.18 -9.60 16.68
C GLY A 168 -10.68 -9.81 16.53
N LEU A 169 -9.88 -9.73 17.58
CA LEU A 169 -8.40 -9.86 17.56
C LEU A 169 -7.93 -11.06 16.71
N PHE A 170 -8.55 -12.23 16.91
CA PHE A 170 -8.27 -13.49 16.20
C PHE A 170 -9.42 -13.95 15.31
N LYS A 171 -10.39 -13.08 15.05
CA LYS A 171 -11.58 -13.44 14.27
C LYS A 171 -11.22 -14.07 12.93
N ASN A 172 -11.86 -15.22 12.62
CA ASN A 172 -11.64 -16.02 11.42
C ASN A 172 -10.20 -16.56 11.27
N ASN A 173 -9.44 -16.66 12.36
CA ASN A 173 -8.12 -17.27 12.32
C ASN A 173 -8.23 -18.78 12.56
N THR A 174 -8.12 -19.56 11.47
CA THR A 174 -8.23 -21.03 11.49
C THR A 174 -6.91 -21.73 11.78
N THR A 175 -5.82 -21.00 11.98
CA THR A 175 -4.47 -21.57 12.21
C THR A 175 -4.17 -21.72 13.70
N ILE A 176 -4.69 -20.84 14.54
CA ILE A 176 -4.40 -20.83 15.97
C ILE A 176 -5.15 -21.97 16.69
N THR A 177 -4.40 -22.78 17.42
CA THR A 177 -4.94 -23.89 18.22
C THR A 177 -4.80 -23.67 19.74
N LEU A 178 -3.93 -22.74 20.15
CA LEU A 178 -3.70 -22.41 21.55
C LEU A 178 -3.35 -20.92 21.70
N VAL A 179 -3.98 -20.26 22.68
CA VAL A 179 -3.61 -18.90 23.09
C VAL A 179 -3.32 -18.89 24.58
N SER A 180 -2.13 -18.40 24.96
CA SER A 180 -1.76 -18.13 26.36
C SER A 180 -1.98 -16.66 26.66
N ILE A 181 -2.84 -16.37 27.64
CA ILE A 181 -3.22 -15.00 28.04
C ILE A 181 -2.52 -14.67 29.37
N PRO A 182 -1.72 -13.59 29.43
CA PRO A 182 -1.05 -13.19 30.66
C PRO A 182 -2.03 -12.55 31.65
N SER A 183 -1.68 -12.59 32.94
CA SER A 183 -2.49 -11.98 34.02
C SER A 183 -2.64 -10.46 33.92
N SER A 184 -1.87 -9.83 33.04
CA SER A 184 -2.02 -8.38 32.73
C SER A 184 -3.28 -8.03 31.98
N VAL A 185 -3.85 -8.98 31.22
CA VAL A 185 -5.06 -8.80 30.44
C VAL A 185 -6.28 -8.92 31.35
N ASN A 186 -7.07 -7.87 31.41
CA ASN A 186 -8.30 -7.81 32.22
C ASN A 186 -9.55 -7.57 31.38
N THR A 187 -9.40 -7.33 30.07
CA THR A 187 -10.53 -7.10 29.15
C THR A 187 -10.34 -7.91 27.90
N ILE A 188 -11.41 -8.58 27.46
CA ILE A 188 -11.48 -9.29 26.18
C ILE A 188 -12.69 -8.74 25.41
N GLY A 189 -12.43 -8.16 24.25
CA GLY A 189 -13.44 -7.57 23.38
C GLY A 189 -14.34 -8.61 22.72
N ALA A 190 -15.48 -8.17 22.24
CA ALA A 190 -16.47 -9.03 21.55
C ALA A 190 -15.82 -9.75 20.37
N SER A 191 -16.19 -11.03 20.18
CA SER A 191 -15.72 -11.85 19.03
C SER A 191 -14.19 -11.96 18.90
N ALA A 192 -13.43 -11.73 19.98
CA ALA A 192 -11.95 -11.76 19.94
C ALA A 192 -11.42 -13.11 19.44
N PHE A 193 -12.14 -14.20 19.68
CA PHE A 193 -11.79 -15.58 19.32
C PHE A 193 -12.85 -16.24 18.41
N GLU A 194 -13.66 -15.45 17.73
CA GLU A 194 -14.71 -15.98 16.85
C GLU A 194 -14.09 -16.58 15.58
N GLY A 195 -14.41 -17.86 15.27
CA GLY A 195 -13.95 -18.58 14.08
C GLY A 195 -13.72 -20.04 14.33
#